data_634bbf10360f8ba3b615baa40b24d316
#
_entry.id   634bbf10360f8ba3b615baa40b24d316
#
_cell.length_a   1.000
_cell.length_b   1.000
_cell.length_c   1.000
_cell.angle_alpha   90.00
_cell.angle_beta   90.00
_cell.angle_gamma   90.00
#
_symmetry.space_group_name_H-M   'P 1'
#
loop_
_entity.id
_entity.type
_entity.pdbx_description
1 polymer ?
#
loop_
_entity_poly.entity_id
_entity_poly.type
_entity_poly.pdbx_seq_one_letter_code
_entity_poly.pdbx_strand_id
1 'polypeptide(L)'
;RQMCIRDRNDVSMSFMEGECNMLIGASGSGKTVLLNMLIGLFEPDSGEIWYDNQEFTKLSEQEKKLLHQKIGVLFQGSALFDFRTVLGNIMFPMDFLTDWSEAEKKEKARYLLDKVNVKDSEDKYPDELSGGMQKRVGIARAIALNPSYLFCDEPNSGLDPETSIVIDRLISSITKEFGITTIMNTHDMNSILEIGDNIGFLHKGTILWEGDRHSILSTECQPLMEFLCSNTLARNIIRPQK
;
A
#
# COMPACT_ATOMS: atom_id res chain seq x y z
N ARG A 1 -4.78 -1.70 -16.61
CA ARG A 1 -4.51 -0.38 -15.99
C ARG A 1 -3.02 -0.30 -15.68
N GLN A 2 -2.40 0.79 -16.03
CA GLN A 2 -0.98 1.01 -15.83
C GLN A 2 -0.78 2.38 -15.23
N MET A 3 0.03 2.47 -14.18
CA MET A 3 0.44 3.73 -13.58
C MET A 3 1.94 3.89 -13.77
N CYS A 4 2.39 5.05 -14.20
CA CYS A 4 3.81 5.34 -14.45
C CYS A 4 4.22 6.65 -13.81
N ILE A 5 5.46 6.70 -13.33
CA ILE A 5 6.12 7.91 -12.85
C ILE A 5 7.39 8.17 -13.64
N ARG A 6 7.67 9.45 -13.86
CA ARG A 6 8.97 9.96 -14.31
C ARG A 6 9.30 11.20 -13.52
N ASP A 7 10.34 11.18 -12.70
CA ASP A 7 10.77 12.26 -11.83
C ASP A 7 12.20 12.73 -12.16
N ARG A 8 12.63 13.83 -11.55
CA ARG A 8 13.92 14.52 -11.74
C ARG A 8 15.17 13.63 -11.64
N ASN A 9 15.09 12.51 -10.94
CA ASN A 9 16.16 11.54 -10.77
C ASN A 9 15.94 10.27 -11.59
N ASP A 10 15.20 10.34 -12.70
CA ASP A 10 14.90 9.20 -13.58
C ASP A 10 14.16 8.04 -12.86
N VAL A 11 13.26 8.35 -11.94
CA VAL A 11 12.35 7.36 -11.40
C VAL A 11 11.26 7.10 -12.44
N SER A 12 11.34 5.95 -13.09
CA SER A 12 10.28 5.47 -13.98
C SER A 12 9.90 4.07 -13.55
N MET A 13 8.63 3.82 -13.26
CA MET A 13 8.11 2.52 -12.89
C MET A 13 6.65 2.39 -13.33
N SER A 14 6.27 1.19 -13.73
CA SER A 14 4.89 0.85 -14.06
C SER A 14 4.30 -0.06 -12.99
N PHE A 15 3.05 0.20 -12.60
CA PHE A 15 2.33 -0.58 -11.61
C PHE A 15 1.20 -1.34 -12.29
N MET A 16 1.12 -2.65 -12.05
CA MET A 16 0.22 -3.56 -12.74
C MET A 16 -1.08 -3.76 -11.97
N GLU A 17 -2.19 -3.83 -12.69
CA GLU A 17 -3.51 -4.10 -12.12
C GLU A 17 -3.59 -5.50 -11.52
N GLY A 18 -4.26 -5.63 -10.37
CA GLY A 18 -4.43 -6.92 -9.69
C GLY A 18 -3.16 -7.48 -9.04
N GLU A 19 -2.08 -6.69 -9.01
CA GLU A 19 -0.79 -7.08 -8.46
C GLU A 19 -0.42 -6.25 -7.22
N CYS A 20 0.37 -6.86 -6.33
CA CYS A 20 1.06 -6.18 -5.25
C CYS A 20 2.38 -5.61 -5.79
N ASN A 21 2.34 -4.35 -6.20
CA ASN A 21 3.50 -3.61 -6.66
C ASN A 21 4.26 -3.05 -5.45
N MET A 22 5.54 -3.33 -5.33
CA MET A 22 6.34 -2.93 -4.18
C MET A 22 7.42 -1.93 -4.52
N LEU A 23 7.52 -0.87 -3.72
CA LEU A 23 8.66 0.04 -3.69
C LEU A 23 9.52 -0.33 -2.48
N ILE A 24 10.69 -0.90 -2.72
CA ILE A 24 11.61 -1.33 -1.68
C ILE A 24 12.86 -0.46 -1.64
N GLY A 25 13.56 -0.47 -0.52
CA GLY A 25 14.80 0.29 -0.35
C GLY A 25 15.07 0.65 1.10
N ALA A 26 16.27 1.13 1.38
CA ALA A 26 16.68 1.52 2.72
C ALA A 26 15.80 2.66 3.28
N SER A 27 15.80 2.80 4.61
CA SER A 27 15.16 3.97 5.25
C SER A 27 15.79 5.26 4.71
N GLY A 28 14.95 6.26 4.42
CA GLY A 28 15.40 7.53 3.84
C GLY A 28 15.71 7.50 2.34
N SER A 29 15.45 6.40 1.61
CA SER A 29 15.64 6.36 0.15
C SER A 29 14.63 7.16 -0.67
N GLY A 30 13.57 7.69 -0.03
CA GLY A 30 12.53 8.50 -0.67
C GLY A 30 11.20 7.76 -0.98
N LYS A 31 11.01 6.52 -0.55
CA LYS A 31 9.80 5.72 -0.82
C LYS A 31 8.49 6.43 -0.43
N THR A 32 8.40 6.90 0.81
CA THR A 32 7.21 7.62 1.30
C THR A 32 6.98 8.93 0.54
N VAL A 33 8.04 9.65 0.17
CA VAL A 33 7.92 10.87 -0.65
C VAL A 33 7.35 10.53 -2.02
N LEU A 34 7.88 9.48 -2.65
CA LEU A 34 7.40 9.00 -3.94
C LEU A 34 5.93 8.56 -3.85
N LEU A 35 5.56 7.80 -2.82
CA LEU A 35 4.18 7.39 -2.57
C LEU A 35 3.25 8.59 -2.39
N ASN A 36 3.68 9.62 -1.65
CA ASN A 36 2.90 10.85 -1.45
C ASN A 36 2.74 11.66 -2.74
N MET A 37 3.73 11.66 -3.65
CA MET A 37 3.59 12.25 -4.99
C MET A 37 2.56 11.48 -5.81
N LEU A 38 2.59 10.14 -5.75
CA LEU A 38 1.61 9.29 -6.42
C LEU A 38 0.18 9.57 -5.96
N ILE A 39 -0.03 9.70 -4.66
CA ILE A 39 -1.36 10.02 -4.09
C ILE A 39 -1.79 11.45 -4.42
N GLY A 40 -0.84 12.34 -4.80
CA GLY A 40 -1.09 13.74 -5.07
C GLY A 40 -1.05 14.64 -3.83
N LEU A 41 -0.41 14.19 -2.75
CA LEU A 41 -0.15 15.02 -1.56
C LEU A 41 1.04 15.97 -1.78
N PHE A 42 1.96 15.61 -2.67
CA PHE A 42 3.07 16.45 -3.12
C PHE A 42 3.06 16.53 -4.65
N GLU A 43 3.39 17.68 -5.18
CA GLU A 43 3.61 17.85 -6.62
C GLU A 43 5.07 17.52 -6.96
N PRO A 44 5.33 16.74 -8.03
CA PRO A 44 6.69 16.54 -8.50
C PRO A 44 7.22 17.84 -9.12
N ASP A 45 8.50 18.16 -8.88
CA ASP A 45 9.15 19.33 -9.52
C ASP A 45 9.19 19.21 -11.06
N SER A 46 9.23 17.99 -11.56
CA SER A 46 9.20 17.67 -13.00
C SER A 46 8.84 16.20 -13.17
N GLY A 47 8.43 15.82 -14.38
CA GLY A 47 8.03 14.44 -14.69
C GLY A 47 6.52 14.30 -14.81
N GLU A 48 6.07 13.07 -14.99
CA GLU A 48 4.68 12.75 -15.30
C GLU A 48 4.20 11.60 -14.41
N ILE A 49 2.98 11.73 -13.88
CA ILE A 49 2.29 10.66 -13.16
C ILE A 49 1.05 10.32 -13.96
N TRP A 50 0.91 9.04 -14.32
CA TRP A 50 -0.20 8.56 -15.13
C TRP A 50 -1.06 7.58 -14.35
N TYR A 51 -2.36 7.79 -14.38
CA TYR A 51 -3.39 6.87 -13.91
C TYR A 51 -4.19 6.38 -15.12
N ASP A 52 -4.01 5.13 -15.52
CA ASP A 52 -4.48 4.60 -16.78
C ASP A 52 -4.01 5.50 -17.95
N ASN A 53 -4.94 6.16 -18.63
CA ASN A 53 -4.65 7.07 -19.76
C ASN A 53 -4.74 8.55 -19.39
N GLN A 54 -4.76 8.87 -18.08
CA GLN A 54 -4.89 10.24 -17.60
C GLN A 54 -3.59 10.69 -16.93
N GLU A 55 -3.00 11.76 -17.43
CA GLU A 55 -1.83 12.38 -16.82
C GLU A 55 -2.25 13.23 -15.62
N PHE A 56 -1.99 12.71 -14.41
CA PHE A 56 -2.40 13.32 -13.14
C PHE A 56 -1.89 14.76 -12.97
N THR A 57 -0.66 15.00 -13.38
CA THR A 57 -0.01 16.32 -13.25
C THR A 57 -0.69 17.42 -14.06
N LYS A 58 -1.50 17.06 -15.07
CA LYS A 58 -2.25 18.00 -15.94
C LYS A 58 -3.73 18.08 -15.63
N LEU A 59 -4.22 17.28 -14.67
CA LEU A 59 -5.65 17.27 -14.32
C LEU A 59 -6.04 18.56 -13.61
N SER A 60 -7.26 19.03 -13.89
CA SER A 60 -7.92 20.07 -13.11
C SER A 60 -8.24 19.56 -11.68
N GLU A 61 -8.46 20.48 -10.75
CA GLU A 61 -8.81 20.13 -9.36
C GLU A 61 -10.08 19.27 -9.26
N GLN A 62 -11.04 19.46 -10.16
CA GLN A 62 -12.25 18.64 -10.20
C GLN A 62 -11.96 17.21 -10.64
N GLU A 63 -11.10 17.03 -11.66
CA GLU A 63 -10.68 15.72 -12.13
C GLU A 63 -9.81 15.00 -11.09
N LYS A 64 -8.90 15.70 -10.43
CA LYS A 64 -8.12 15.17 -9.29
C LYS A 64 -9.04 14.67 -8.18
N LYS A 65 -10.07 15.43 -7.82
CA LYS A 65 -11.06 15.02 -6.82
C LYS A 65 -11.78 13.72 -7.21
N LEU A 66 -12.16 13.56 -8.47
CA LEU A 66 -12.79 12.32 -8.97
C LEU A 66 -11.82 11.14 -8.94
N LEU A 67 -10.55 11.38 -9.26
CA LEU A 67 -9.52 10.36 -9.19
C LEU A 67 -9.24 9.94 -7.73
N HIS A 68 -9.18 10.90 -6.80
CA HIS A 68 -8.98 10.60 -5.38
C HIS A 68 -10.07 9.71 -4.78
N GLN A 69 -11.31 9.75 -5.31
CA GLN A 69 -12.36 8.80 -4.90
C GLN A 69 -12.06 7.34 -5.28
N LYS A 70 -11.16 7.13 -6.27
CA LYS A 70 -10.69 5.80 -6.70
C LYS A 70 -9.43 5.35 -5.98
N ILE A 71 -8.91 6.15 -5.04
CA ILE A 71 -7.69 5.90 -4.29
C ILE A 71 -8.03 5.55 -2.85
N GLY A 72 -7.55 4.41 -2.38
CA GLY A 72 -7.52 4.03 -0.98
C GLY A 72 -6.11 4.19 -0.43
N VAL A 73 -5.98 4.63 0.83
CA VAL A 73 -4.68 4.82 1.48
C VAL A 73 -4.66 4.16 2.85
N LEU A 74 -3.66 3.30 3.07
CA LEU A 74 -3.29 2.77 4.37
C LEU A 74 -1.98 3.42 4.81
N PHE A 75 -2.05 4.31 5.77
CA PHE A 75 -0.88 4.97 6.35
C PHE A 75 -0.16 4.06 7.37
N GLN A 76 1.11 4.31 7.60
CA GLN A 76 1.98 3.55 8.50
C GLN A 76 1.36 3.30 9.89
N GLY A 77 0.75 4.32 10.52
CA GLY A 77 0.08 4.22 11.83
C GLY A 77 -1.40 3.83 11.77
N SER A 78 -1.91 3.31 10.63
CA SER A 78 -3.34 3.11 10.33
C SER A 78 -4.16 4.41 10.32
N ALA A 79 -3.73 5.45 11.00
CA ALA A 79 -4.34 6.78 11.09
C ALA A 79 -5.87 6.71 11.36
N LEU A 80 -6.28 5.81 12.25
CA LEU A 80 -7.67 5.74 12.71
C LEU A 80 -8.00 6.96 13.56
N PHE A 81 -9.24 7.40 13.49
CA PHE A 81 -9.73 8.48 14.33
C PHE A 81 -10.10 7.94 15.73
N ASP A 82 -9.37 8.34 16.76
CA ASP A 82 -9.54 7.86 18.14
C ASP A 82 -10.92 8.22 18.71
N PHE A 83 -11.55 9.28 18.22
CA PHE A 83 -12.88 9.76 18.63
C PHE A 83 -14.03 9.07 17.89
N ARG A 84 -13.74 8.13 16.96
CA ARG A 84 -14.74 7.34 16.24
C ARG A 84 -14.60 5.87 16.58
N THR A 85 -15.74 5.18 16.63
CA THR A 85 -15.73 3.72 16.73
C THR A 85 -15.10 3.06 15.49
N VAL A 86 -14.84 1.78 15.55
CA VAL A 86 -14.38 0.96 14.43
C VAL A 86 -15.32 1.12 13.24
N LEU A 87 -16.61 0.95 13.43
CA LEU A 87 -17.60 1.13 12.38
C LEU A 87 -17.57 2.55 11.81
N GLY A 88 -17.51 3.56 12.69
CA GLY A 88 -17.43 4.96 12.30
C GLY A 88 -16.16 5.33 11.52
N ASN A 89 -15.05 4.66 11.81
CA ASN A 89 -13.81 4.81 11.03
C ASN A 89 -13.97 4.31 9.61
N ILE A 90 -14.60 3.14 9.42
CA ILE A 90 -14.79 2.56 8.08
C ILE A 90 -15.83 3.36 7.28
N MET A 91 -16.88 3.87 7.93
CA MET A 91 -17.91 4.68 7.30
C MET A 91 -17.40 6.08 6.90
N PHE A 92 -16.33 6.57 7.53
CA PHE A 92 -15.84 7.94 7.34
C PHE A 92 -15.69 8.36 5.86
N PRO A 93 -15.01 7.63 4.98
CA PRO A 93 -14.94 8.03 3.56
C PRO A 93 -16.30 8.03 2.87
N MET A 94 -17.22 7.16 3.26
CA MET A 94 -18.58 7.12 2.70
C MET A 94 -19.39 8.34 3.12
N ASP A 95 -19.18 8.89 4.34
CA ASP A 95 -19.87 10.08 4.85
C ASP A 95 -19.62 11.32 3.97
N PHE A 96 -18.44 11.42 3.38
CA PHE A 96 -18.04 12.60 2.61
C PHE A 96 -18.09 12.42 1.10
N LEU A 97 -18.08 11.18 0.62
CA LEU A 97 -17.86 10.88 -0.78
C LEU A 97 -19.01 10.11 -1.43
N THR A 98 -20.08 9.79 -0.68
CA THR A 98 -21.26 9.11 -1.22
C THR A 98 -22.56 9.73 -0.69
N ASP A 99 -23.63 9.56 -1.46
CA ASP A 99 -25.00 9.89 -1.04
C ASP A 99 -25.74 8.69 -0.43
N TRP A 100 -25.01 7.66 0.02
CA TRP A 100 -25.59 6.45 0.61
C TRP A 100 -26.30 6.77 1.93
N SER A 101 -27.40 6.08 2.16
CA SER A 101 -28.09 6.14 3.44
C SER A 101 -27.21 5.56 4.57
N GLU A 102 -27.51 5.94 5.80
CA GLU A 102 -26.84 5.42 6.99
C GLU A 102 -26.90 3.89 7.09
N ALA A 103 -28.01 3.29 6.63
CA ALA A 103 -28.19 1.84 6.61
C ALA A 103 -27.24 1.17 5.61
N GLU A 104 -27.13 1.71 4.39
CA GLU A 104 -26.23 1.20 3.36
C GLU A 104 -24.76 1.32 3.79
N LYS A 105 -24.36 2.44 4.40
CA LYS A 105 -23.01 2.63 4.93
C LYS A 105 -22.67 1.61 6.02
N LYS A 106 -23.60 1.37 6.96
CA LYS A 106 -23.42 0.36 8.01
C LYS A 106 -23.32 -1.04 7.45
N GLU A 107 -24.18 -1.40 6.50
CA GLU A 107 -24.12 -2.71 5.84
C GLU A 107 -22.78 -2.92 5.13
N LYS A 108 -22.31 -1.92 4.36
CA LYS A 108 -21.01 -1.96 3.70
C LYS A 108 -19.87 -2.07 4.71
N ALA A 109 -19.91 -1.29 5.79
CA ALA A 109 -18.86 -1.32 6.80
C ALA A 109 -18.78 -2.67 7.52
N ARG A 110 -19.92 -3.30 7.84
CA ARG A 110 -19.97 -4.65 8.41
C ARG A 110 -19.41 -5.70 7.46
N TYR A 111 -19.82 -5.64 6.19
CA TYR A 111 -19.24 -6.50 5.16
C TYR A 111 -17.71 -6.41 5.11
N LEU A 112 -17.18 -5.19 5.20
CA LEU A 112 -15.73 -4.97 5.17
C LEU A 112 -15.05 -5.47 6.46
N LEU A 113 -15.69 -5.33 7.63
CA LEU A 113 -15.19 -5.91 8.88
C LEU A 113 -15.08 -7.42 8.82
N ASP A 114 -16.06 -8.08 8.23
CA ASP A 114 -16.00 -9.52 7.98
C ASP A 114 -14.85 -9.89 7.04
N LYS A 115 -14.67 -9.13 5.95
CA LYS A 115 -13.59 -9.33 4.97
C LYS A 115 -12.20 -9.23 5.60
N VAL A 116 -11.99 -8.28 6.52
CA VAL A 116 -10.71 -8.13 7.22
C VAL A 116 -10.62 -8.97 8.50
N ASN A 117 -11.61 -9.84 8.76
CA ASN A 117 -11.69 -10.71 9.92
C ASN A 117 -11.55 -9.95 11.26
N VAL A 118 -12.32 -8.87 11.41
CA VAL A 118 -12.49 -8.11 12.65
C VAL A 118 -13.96 -8.20 13.06
N LYS A 119 -14.27 -9.20 13.91
CA LYS A 119 -15.64 -9.47 14.37
C LYS A 119 -15.88 -8.85 15.75
N ASP A 120 -17.14 -8.61 16.09
CA ASP A 120 -17.60 -8.19 17.42
C ASP A 120 -16.86 -6.96 17.98
N SER A 121 -16.51 -6.02 17.08
CA SER A 121 -15.71 -4.84 17.42
C SER A 121 -16.27 -3.54 16.84
N GLU A 122 -17.50 -3.55 16.32
CA GLU A 122 -18.12 -2.40 15.64
C GLU A 122 -18.15 -1.13 16.51
N ASP A 123 -18.50 -1.30 17.77
CA ASP A 123 -18.69 -0.22 18.75
C ASP A 123 -17.42 0.12 19.55
N LYS A 124 -16.33 -0.65 19.36
CA LYS A 124 -15.05 -0.38 20.02
C LYS A 124 -14.36 0.83 19.42
N TYR A 125 -13.52 1.45 20.23
CA TYR A 125 -12.62 2.52 19.81
C TYR A 125 -11.23 1.94 19.44
N PRO A 126 -10.41 2.68 18.65
CA PRO A 126 -9.10 2.20 18.23
C PRO A 126 -8.17 1.76 19.37
N ASP A 127 -8.19 2.43 20.51
CA ASP A 127 -7.38 2.12 21.70
C ASP A 127 -7.77 0.80 22.40
N GLU A 128 -8.97 0.26 22.12
CA GLU A 128 -9.44 -1.04 22.60
C GLU A 128 -9.01 -2.19 21.69
N LEU A 129 -8.29 -1.91 20.59
CA LEU A 129 -7.88 -2.89 19.59
C LEU A 129 -6.38 -3.19 19.68
N SER A 130 -6.00 -4.44 19.35
CA SER A 130 -4.59 -4.75 19.10
C SER A 130 -4.06 -4.03 17.85
N GLY A 131 -2.74 -3.84 17.74
CA GLY A 131 -2.13 -3.21 16.58
C GLY A 131 -2.50 -3.87 15.24
N GLY A 132 -2.55 -5.21 15.20
CA GLY A 132 -2.98 -5.95 14.03
C GLY A 132 -4.46 -5.73 13.68
N MET A 133 -5.34 -5.61 14.68
CA MET A 133 -6.75 -5.26 14.45
C MET A 133 -6.89 -3.84 13.92
N GLN A 134 -6.14 -2.87 14.47
CA GLN A 134 -6.13 -1.49 13.96
C GLN A 134 -5.71 -1.43 12.50
N LYS A 135 -4.69 -2.21 12.09
CA LYS A 135 -4.25 -2.31 10.69
C LYS A 135 -5.37 -2.86 9.80
N ARG A 136 -6.05 -3.92 10.24
CA ARG A 136 -7.17 -4.51 9.48
C ARG A 136 -8.34 -3.53 9.32
N VAL A 137 -8.68 -2.77 10.37
CA VAL A 137 -9.69 -1.70 10.28
C VAL A 137 -9.23 -0.59 9.32
N GLY A 138 -7.94 -0.22 9.36
CA GLY A 138 -7.34 0.72 8.42
C GLY A 138 -7.45 0.25 6.96
N ILE A 139 -7.22 -1.04 6.70
CA ILE A 139 -7.41 -1.65 5.37
C ILE A 139 -8.89 -1.59 4.98
N ALA A 140 -9.81 -1.98 5.86
CA ALA A 140 -11.25 -1.93 5.59
C ALA A 140 -11.71 -0.50 5.23
N ARG A 141 -11.21 0.52 5.95
CA ARG A 141 -11.48 1.93 5.63
C ARG A 141 -10.90 2.32 4.28
N ALA A 142 -9.67 1.90 3.96
CA ALA A 142 -9.02 2.23 2.70
C ALA A 142 -9.78 1.68 1.48
N ILE A 143 -10.43 0.51 1.62
CA ILE A 143 -11.20 -0.12 0.53
C ILE A 143 -12.70 0.17 0.58
N ALA A 144 -13.15 1.07 1.45
CA ALA A 144 -14.56 1.35 1.69
C ALA A 144 -15.34 1.78 0.44
N LEU A 145 -14.69 2.51 -0.45
CA LEU A 145 -15.25 3.04 -1.69
C LEU A 145 -14.95 2.19 -2.93
N ASN A 146 -14.50 0.93 -2.75
CA ASN A 146 -14.06 0.06 -3.84
C ASN A 146 -13.01 0.74 -4.75
N PRO A 147 -11.86 1.15 -4.21
CA PRO A 147 -10.86 1.89 -4.95
C PRO A 147 -10.27 1.05 -6.09
N SER A 148 -9.82 1.72 -7.15
CA SER A 148 -9.02 1.10 -8.22
C SER A 148 -7.54 1.00 -7.85
N TYR A 149 -7.09 1.87 -6.93
CA TYR A 149 -5.70 1.97 -6.48
C TYR A 149 -5.64 1.95 -4.96
N LEU A 150 -4.78 1.11 -4.40
CA LEU A 150 -4.55 1.02 -2.96
C LEU A 150 -3.08 1.31 -2.65
N PHE A 151 -2.84 2.36 -1.87
CA PHE A 151 -1.50 2.73 -1.42
C PHE A 151 -1.31 2.30 0.02
N CYS A 152 -0.21 1.59 0.30
CA CYS A 152 0.14 1.12 1.63
C CYS A 152 1.54 1.61 2.00
N ASP A 153 1.65 2.46 3.00
CA ASP A 153 2.94 2.91 3.51
C ASP A 153 3.32 2.10 4.75
N GLU A 154 4.29 1.20 4.60
CA GLU A 154 4.81 0.34 5.66
C GLU A 154 3.70 -0.37 6.48
N PRO A 155 2.82 -1.18 5.84
CA PRO A 155 1.62 -1.73 6.48
C PRO A 155 1.94 -2.58 7.72
N ASN A 156 3.10 -3.23 7.76
CA ASN A 156 3.53 -4.14 8.82
C ASN A 156 4.35 -3.47 9.92
N SER A 157 4.59 -2.18 9.83
CA SER A 157 5.38 -1.46 10.84
C SER A 157 4.77 -1.59 12.23
N GLY A 158 5.60 -2.04 13.20
CA GLY A 158 5.20 -2.19 14.60
C GLY A 158 4.42 -3.47 14.93
N LEU A 159 4.32 -4.41 13.99
CA LEU A 159 3.67 -5.71 14.20
C LEU A 159 4.71 -6.81 14.45
N ASP A 160 4.29 -7.87 15.13
CA ASP A 160 5.07 -9.10 15.23
C ASP A 160 5.07 -9.86 13.88
N PRO A 161 6.04 -10.77 13.66
CA PRO A 161 6.18 -11.47 12.38
C PRO A 161 4.95 -12.28 11.94
N GLU A 162 4.24 -12.91 12.87
CA GLU A 162 3.06 -13.72 12.54
C GLU A 162 1.91 -12.82 12.09
N THR A 163 1.66 -11.75 12.81
CA THR A 163 0.65 -10.75 12.45
C THR A 163 0.98 -10.07 11.11
N SER A 164 2.27 -9.79 10.84
CA SER A 164 2.72 -9.21 9.58
C SER A 164 2.35 -10.08 8.37
N ILE A 165 2.60 -11.39 8.46
CA ILE A 165 2.23 -12.35 7.39
C ILE A 165 0.72 -12.34 7.15
N VAL A 166 -0.09 -12.25 8.21
CA VAL A 166 -1.55 -12.19 8.07
C VAL A 166 -2.01 -10.92 7.36
N ILE A 167 -1.38 -9.77 7.66
CA ILE A 167 -1.67 -8.49 6.98
C ILE A 167 -1.25 -8.55 5.51
N ASP A 168 -0.09 -9.10 5.20
CA ASP A 168 0.38 -9.27 3.82
C ASP A 168 -0.57 -10.12 2.99
N ARG A 169 -0.97 -11.28 3.50
CA ARG A 169 -1.93 -12.17 2.84
C ARG A 169 -3.30 -11.51 2.66
N LEU A 170 -3.75 -10.73 3.63
CA LEU A 170 -4.98 -9.98 3.54
C LEU A 170 -4.91 -8.94 2.41
N ILE A 171 -3.83 -8.15 2.34
CA ILE A 171 -3.63 -7.17 1.27
C ILE A 171 -3.59 -7.87 -0.09
N SER A 172 -2.81 -8.95 -0.23
CA SER A 172 -2.72 -9.72 -1.49
C SER A 172 -4.07 -10.31 -1.90
N SER A 173 -4.84 -10.86 -0.95
CA SER A 173 -6.18 -11.39 -1.22
C SER A 173 -7.13 -10.31 -1.73
N ILE A 174 -7.17 -9.16 -1.06
CA ILE A 174 -8.00 -8.00 -1.44
C ILE A 174 -7.57 -7.48 -2.82
N THR A 175 -6.28 -7.34 -3.07
CA THR A 175 -5.71 -6.93 -4.35
C THR A 175 -6.23 -7.78 -5.50
N LYS A 176 -6.16 -9.09 -5.35
CA LYS A 176 -6.58 -10.07 -6.38
C LYS A 176 -8.09 -10.17 -6.50
N GLU A 177 -8.82 -10.22 -5.39
CA GLU A 177 -10.28 -10.36 -5.38
C GLU A 177 -10.98 -9.16 -6.05
N PHE A 178 -10.50 -7.96 -5.79
CA PHE A 178 -11.10 -6.73 -6.30
C PHE A 178 -10.41 -6.16 -7.55
N GLY A 179 -9.33 -6.80 -8.04
CA GLY A 179 -8.57 -6.32 -9.20
C GLY A 179 -7.93 -4.95 -8.95
N ILE A 180 -7.48 -4.67 -7.72
CA ILE A 180 -6.90 -3.39 -7.33
C ILE A 180 -5.44 -3.31 -7.75
N THR A 181 -4.99 -2.17 -8.27
CA THR A 181 -3.56 -1.88 -8.39
C THR A 181 -3.05 -1.47 -7.01
N THR A 182 -2.38 -2.38 -6.30
CA THR A 182 -1.82 -2.09 -4.98
C THR A 182 -0.38 -1.64 -5.08
N ILE A 183 -0.05 -0.49 -4.48
CA ILE A 183 1.31 0.04 -4.39
C ILE A 183 1.71 0.08 -2.92
N MET A 184 2.76 -0.65 -2.56
CA MET A 184 3.19 -0.80 -1.18
C MET A 184 4.65 -0.38 -1.01
N ASN A 185 4.90 0.51 -0.06
CA ASN A 185 6.24 0.76 0.44
C ASN A 185 6.57 -0.25 1.54
N THR A 186 7.71 -0.91 1.46
CA THR A 186 8.18 -1.77 2.54
C THR A 186 9.70 -1.93 2.53
N HIS A 187 10.25 -2.28 3.67
CA HIS A 187 11.62 -2.77 3.84
C HIS A 187 11.64 -4.18 4.45
N ASP A 188 10.45 -4.78 4.68
CA ASP A 188 10.33 -6.14 5.23
C ASP A 188 10.53 -7.18 4.13
N MET A 189 11.57 -8.01 4.30
CA MET A 189 11.91 -9.06 3.37
C MET A 189 10.86 -10.17 3.28
N ASN A 190 10.15 -10.43 4.38
CA ASN A 190 9.10 -11.46 4.37
C ASN A 190 7.95 -11.01 3.46
N SER A 191 7.51 -9.76 3.58
CA SER A 191 6.48 -9.17 2.71
C SER A 191 6.90 -9.22 1.24
N ILE A 192 8.16 -8.83 0.95
CA ILE A 192 8.69 -8.82 -0.41
C ILE A 192 8.64 -10.22 -1.04
N LEU A 193 9.08 -11.24 -0.32
CA LEU A 193 9.13 -12.62 -0.82
C LEU A 193 7.75 -13.30 -0.84
N GLU A 194 6.83 -12.92 0.06
CA GLU A 194 5.51 -13.55 0.17
C GLU A 194 4.55 -13.02 -0.90
N ILE A 195 4.48 -11.70 -1.09
CA ILE A 195 3.43 -11.08 -1.89
C ILE A 195 3.93 -10.09 -2.97
N GLY A 196 5.25 -9.92 -3.15
CA GLY A 196 5.80 -9.00 -4.17
C GLY A 196 5.64 -9.54 -5.58
N ASP A 197 4.61 -9.10 -6.31
CA ASP A 197 4.38 -9.52 -7.70
C ASP A 197 5.21 -8.67 -8.67
N ASN A 198 5.33 -7.36 -8.44
CA ASN A 198 6.17 -6.42 -9.20
C ASN A 198 6.94 -5.54 -8.20
N ILE A 199 8.27 -5.49 -8.30
CA ILE A 199 9.14 -4.89 -7.28
C ILE A 199 10.10 -3.90 -7.92
N GLY A 200 10.10 -2.65 -7.45
CA GLY A 200 11.08 -1.62 -7.79
C GLY A 200 12.00 -1.31 -6.61
N PHE A 201 13.30 -1.43 -6.80
CA PHE A 201 14.31 -1.08 -5.79
C PHE A 201 14.75 0.36 -5.94
N LEU A 202 14.30 1.20 -5.00
CA LEU A 202 14.64 2.61 -4.93
C LEU A 202 15.93 2.82 -4.13
N HIS A 203 16.98 3.31 -4.80
CA HIS A 203 18.25 3.62 -4.21
C HIS A 203 18.73 5.02 -4.61
N LYS A 204 18.99 5.88 -3.63
CA LYS A 204 19.46 7.27 -3.84
C LYS A 204 18.61 8.08 -4.85
N GLY A 205 17.29 7.88 -4.81
CA GLY A 205 16.35 8.61 -5.65
C GLY A 205 16.17 8.06 -7.06
N THR A 206 16.70 6.87 -7.38
CA THR A 206 16.52 6.20 -8.68
C THR A 206 16.04 4.76 -8.50
N ILE A 207 15.27 4.23 -9.45
CA ILE A 207 14.97 2.80 -9.50
C ILE A 207 16.16 2.11 -10.16
N LEU A 208 16.95 1.40 -9.37
CA LEU A 208 18.13 0.67 -9.87
C LEU A 208 17.81 -0.72 -10.36
N TRP A 209 16.70 -1.30 -9.95
CA TRP A 209 16.32 -2.65 -10.33
C TRP A 209 14.80 -2.78 -10.30
N GLU A 210 14.26 -3.52 -11.25
CA GLU A 210 12.88 -3.94 -11.31
C GLU A 210 12.80 -5.45 -11.57
N GLY A 211 11.81 -6.11 -10.98
CA GLY A 211 11.57 -7.54 -11.14
C GLY A 211 10.45 -8.02 -10.22
N ASP A 212 10.48 -9.29 -9.86
CA ASP A 212 9.50 -9.94 -9.00
C ASP A 212 10.16 -10.69 -7.83
N ARG A 213 9.34 -11.30 -6.97
CA ARG A 213 9.82 -12.08 -5.81
C ARG A 213 10.68 -13.29 -6.19
N HIS A 214 10.64 -13.78 -7.42
CA HIS A 214 11.44 -14.91 -7.88
C HIS A 214 12.80 -14.45 -8.39
N SER A 215 12.83 -13.38 -9.17
CA SER A 215 14.03 -12.81 -9.76
C SER A 215 14.90 -12.04 -8.77
N ILE A 216 14.32 -11.49 -7.69
CA ILE A 216 15.03 -10.69 -6.69
C ILE A 216 16.19 -11.45 -6.02
N LEU A 217 16.01 -12.77 -5.78
CA LEU A 217 17.02 -13.59 -5.11
C LEU A 217 18.22 -13.94 -6.01
N SER A 218 18.07 -13.81 -7.31
CA SER A 218 19.12 -14.06 -8.31
C SER A 218 19.67 -12.78 -8.94
N THR A 219 19.41 -11.63 -8.33
CA THR A 219 19.87 -10.34 -8.85
C THR A 219 21.39 -10.20 -8.83
N GLU A 220 21.95 -9.56 -9.87
CA GLU A 220 23.35 -9.14 -9.92
C GLU A 220 23.55 -7.68 -9.50
N CYS A 221 22.46 -6.96 -9.18
CA CYS A 221 22.51 -5.58 -8.73
C CYS A 221 23.18 -5.49 -7.34
N GLN A 222 24.43 -5.03 -7.29
CA GLN A 222 25.24 -4.99 -6.07
C GLN A 222 24.56 -4.22 -4.92
N PRO A 223 23.99 -2.99 -5.12
CA PRO A 223 23.29 -2.28 -4.04
C PRO A 223 22.05 -3.03 -3.52
N LEU A 224 21.32 -3.73 -4.40
CA LEU A 224 20.18 -4.54 -3.98
C LEU A 224 20.66 -5.77 -3.18
N MET A 225 21.72 -6.43 -3.61
CA MET A 225 22.33 -7.53 -2.85
C MET A 225 22.77 -7.09 -1.45
N GLU A 226 23.35 -5.91 -1.30
CA GLU A 226 23.73 -5.36 0.00
C GLU A 226 22.51 -5.09 0.87
N PHE A 227 21.43 -4.52 0.29
CA PHE A 227 20.17 -4.30 0.97
C PHE A 227 19.55 -5.62 1.43
N LEU A 228 19.46 -6.64 0.57
CA LEU A 228 18.93 -7.96 0.89
C LEU A 228 19.77 -8.65 2.00
N CYS A 229 21.10 -8.62 1.89
CA CYS A 229 22.02 -9.24 2.85
C CYS A 229 22.07 -8.51 4.22
N SER A 230 21.49 -7.32 4.36
CA SER A 230 21.30 -6.68 5.67
C SER A 230 20.32 -7.45 6.56
N ASN A 231 19.40 -8.23 5.95
CA ASN A 231 18.48 -9.14 6.64
C ASN A 231 19.09 -10.55 6.71
N THR A 232 19.09 -11.14 7.92
CA THR A 232 19.71 -12.45 8.17
C THR A 232 19.04 -13.59 7.39
N LEU A 233 17.70 -13.55 7.22
CA LEU A 233 16.98 -14.57 6.46
C LEU A 233 17.36 -14.53 4.98
N ALA A 234 17.32 -13.36 4.36
CA ALA A 234 17.70 -13.19 2.96
C ALA A 234 19.18 -13.58 2.73
N ARG A 235 20.07 -13.23 3.67
CA ARG A 235 21.47 -13.64 3.62
C ARG A 235 21.65 -15.15 3.57
N ASN A 236 20.90 -15.90 4.38
CA ASN A 236 20.98 -17.36 4.43
C ASN A 236 20.41 -18.03 3.16
N ILE A 237 19.45 -17.41 2.49
CA ILE A 237 18.90 -17.90 1.23
C ILE A 237 19.86 -17.61 0.07
N ILE A 238 20.40 -16.39 0.01
CA ILE A 238 21.29 -15.94 -1.09
C ILE A 238 22.70 -16.52 -0.96
N ARG A 239 23.19 -16.67 0.27
CA ARG A 239 24.51 -17.23 0.59
C ARG A 239 24.35 -18.31 1.63
N PRO A 240 23.90 -19.52 1.25
CA PRO A 240 23.81 -20.63 2.20
C PRO A 240 25.18 -20.88 2.81
N GLN A 241 25.26 -20.86 4.15
CA GLN A 241 26.49 -21.25 4.85
C GLN A 241 26.78 -22.69 4.48
N LYS A 242 28.00 -22.94 3.96
CA LYS A 242 28.52 -24.25 3.66
C LYS A 242 28.79 -25.02 4.94
#